data_503bcb8bdd9c333d6da12c394a8bc629
#
_entry.id   503bcb8bdd9c333d6da12c394a8bc629
#
_cell.length_a   1.000
_cell.length_b   1.000
_cell.length_c   1.000
_cell.angle_alpha   90.00
_cell.angle_beta   90.00
_cell.angle_gamma   90.00
#
_symmetry.space_group_name_H-M   'P 1'
#
loop_
_entity.id
_entity.type
_entity.pdbx_description
1 polymer ?
#
loop_
_entity_poly.entity_id
_entity_poly.type
_entity_poly.pdbx_seq_one_letter_code
_entity_poly.pdbx_strand_id
1 'polypeptide(L)'
;MRYVQVWNSYLQQQTLASVTLENGEGVELVGPGAPPLAFSALQLRRWQLSVTTEGPPVIAASLSYDFVALGRRTVTITGNRMSAWMLPPDWERPVTETLAWATDVQQSIGGGEARFPLRGSPRRSWEFSVLADRRERQVLEHALFDWSARTWALPVWNDVSWLQSGLALGVQSIPVQAATLRDYRPGGLAMLWKDVTTYELVEVSGINADGLQLARPTANAWAPGTRVLPCRTARIAETPSLERVTDQVMRSTVRLAAVEICDWPAVAPSAVYRGRPVLEQRPDLDQAQTAEFGRQLVVIDGDIGPVAVDDITGKAWPLQSHAWQTWGRTEQANLRSLLYWLQGRAAALWVPSWADDLELVEPALTTSSGIVVAWAGVARFGRAQSGRRHLRIELFSGQVLYRQLIEATELDPQREFLQLDVPHGIALQPSAIRLISWMVLARLSSDTVELSHETDGEGVARCRVSFAGIGAEESEP
;
A
#
# COMPACT_ATOMS: atom_id res chain seq x y z
N MET A 1 -22.21 23.25 13.08
CA MET A 1 -22.85 24.52 12.72
C MET A 1 -22.71 25.48 13.88
N ARG A 2 -22.16 26.67 13.66
CA ARG A 2 -21.99 27.73 14.67
C ARG A 2 -22.47 29.07 14.14
N TYR A 3 -22.65 30.06 15.03
CA TYR A 3 -23.10 31.38 14.65
C TYR A 3 -22.13 32.44 15.14
N VAL A 4 -21.81 33.39 14.24
CA VAL A 4 -21.15 34.63 14.58
C VAL A 4 -22.23 35.69 14.76
N GLN A 5 -22.26 36.32 15.93
CA GLN A 5 -23.26 37.35 16.28
C GLN A 5 -22.57 38.72 16.18
N VAL A 6 -23.18 39.60 15.43
CA VAL A 6 -22.75 41.00 15.32
C VAL A 6 -23.87 41.88 15.87
N TRP A 7 -23.56 42.68 16.88
CA TRP A 7 -24.49 43.54 17.57
C TRP A 7 -24.12 44.99 17.43
N ASN A 8 -25.05 45.82 16.97
CA ASN A 8 -24.90 47.27 16.98
C ASN A 8 -25.21 47.79 18.41
N SER A 9 -24.16 48.12 19.16
CA SER A 9 -24.29 48.65 20.53
C SER A 9 -24.60 50.14 20.59
N TYR A 10 -24.71 50.81 19.44
CA TYR A 10 -25.01 52.23 19.38
C TYR A 10 -26.52 52.48 19.25
N LEU A 11 -26.93 53.68 19.72
CA LEU A 11 -28.31 54.13 19.58
C LEU A 11 -28.62 54.71 18.21
N GLN A 12 -27.63 54.69 17.29
CA GLN A 12 -27.75 55.15 15.91
C GLN A 12 -27.62 53.98 14.94
N GLN A 13 -28.24 54.11 13.80
CA GLN A 13 -28.14 53.12 12.71
C GLN A 13 -26.67 53.06 12.22
N GLN A 14 -26.17 51.86 12.04
CA GLN A 14 -24.85 51.61 11.43
C GLN A 14 -25.04 50.85 10.11
N THR A 15 -24.14 51.11 9.15
CA THR A 15 -24.15 50.47 7.83
C THR A 15 -22.91 49.59 7.68
N LEU A 16 -23.12 48.30 7.48
CA LEU A 16 -22.12 47.33 7.14
C LEU A 16 -21.90 47.39 5.63
N ALA A 17 -20.70 47.80 5.20
CA ALA A 17 -20.35 48.00 3.80
C ALA A 17 -19.95 46.69 3.12
N SER A 18 -19.15 45.86 3.80
CA SER A 18 -18.69 44.55 3.29
C SER A 18 -18.42 43.55 4.39
N VAL A 19 -18.45 42.26 4.01
CA VAL A 19 -17.99 41.14 4.83
C VAL A 19 -16.98 40.37 4.00
N THR A 20 -15.78 40.19 4.54
CA THR A 20 -14.68 39.47 3.86
C THR A 20 -14.20 38.32 4.76
N LEU A 21 -13.99 37.17 4.13
CA LEU A 21 -13.43 35.98 4.76
C LEU A 21 -12.06 35.69 4.14
N GLU A 22 -11.00 35.85 4.91
CA GLU A 22 -9.63 35.56 4.50
C GLU A 22 -9.19 34.21 5.05
N ASN A 23 -8.45 33.42 4.28
CA ASN A 23 -8.03 32.05 4.63
C ASN A 23 -9.20 31.13 4.99
N GLY A 24 -10.36 31.34 4.35
CA GLY A 24 -11.61 30.64 4.64
C GLY A 24 -11.88 29.44 3.74
N GLU A 25 -10.87 28.75 3.23
CA GLU A 25 -11.04 27.57 2.38
C GLU A 25 -11.89 26.51 3.11
N GLY A 26 -13.00 26.11 2.46
CA GLY A 26 -13.96 25.18 3.05
C GLY A 26 -14.68 25.70 4.31
N VAL A 27 -14.70 27.01 4.53
CA VAL A 27 -15.55 27.68 5.51
C VAL A 27 -16.62 28.46 4.74
N GLU A 28 -17.87 28.08 4.95
CA GLU A 28 -19.01 28.74 4.36
C GLU A 28 -19.66 29.68 5.37
N LEU A 29 -19.98 30.88 4.91
CA LEU A 29 -20.64 31.91 5.69
C LEU A 29 -21.96 32.30 5.04
N VAL A 30 -23.06 32.06 5.75
CA VAL A 30 -24.39 32.48 5.29
C VAL A 30 -24.88 33.61 6.19
N GLY A 31 -25.02 34.79 5.61
CA GLY A 31 -25.46 36.00 6.30
C GLY A 31 -26.95 36.26 6.21
N PRO A 32 -27.46 37.23 7.00
CA PRO A 32 -28.86 37.64 7.00
C PRO A 32 -29.26 38.47 5.76
N GLY A 33 -28.30 38.72 4.86
CA GLY A 33 -28.46 39.45 3.60
C GLY A 33 -27.11 39.92 3.03
N ALA A 34 -27.10 40.35 1.77
CA ALA A 34 -25.90 40.87 1.13
C ALA A 34 -25.61 42.29 1.58
N PRO A 35 -24.34 42.69 1.86
CA PRO A 35 -23.97 44.09 2.03
C PRO A 35 -24.22 44.92 0.78
N PRO A 36 -24.51 46.25 0.93
CA PRO A 36 -24.55 47.01 2.17
C PRO A 36 -25.79 46.67 3.04
N LEU A 37 -25.58 46.50 4.34
CA LEU A 37 -26.61 46.05 5.27
C LEU A 37 -26.78 47.02 6.43
N ALA A 38 -28.00 47.55 6.61
CA ALA A 38 -28.28 48.49 7.68
C ALA A 38 -28.58 47.75 9.00
N PHE A 39 -27.95 48.16 10.08
CA PHE A 39 -28.21 47.75 11.47
C PHE A 39 -28.94 48.85 12.20
N SER A 40 -30.18 48.64 12.56
CA SER A 40 -30.89 49.57 13.43
C SER A 40 -30.18 49.72 14.77
N ALA A 41 -30.58 50.73 15.57
CA ALA A 41 -30.06 50.87 16.92
C ALA A 41 -30.31 49.59 17.74
N LEU A 42 -29.29 49.15 18.46
CA LEU A 42 -29.26 47.97 19.30
C LEU A 42 -29.64 46.62 18.59
N GLN A 43 -29.58 46.59 17.27
CA GLN A 43 -29.91 45.39 16.49
C GLN A 43 -28.76 44.37 16.51
N LEU A 44 -29.14 43.10 16.75
CA LEU A 44 -28.30 41.90 16.62
C LEU A 44 -28.62 41.23 15.29
N ARG A 45 -27.55 40.84 14.56
CA ARG A 45 -27.66 39.98 13.39
C ARG A 45 -26.73 38.77 13.53
N ARG A 46 -27.11 37.64 12.89
CA ARG A 46 -26.38 36.37 12.98
C ARG A 46 -25.91 35.92 11.61
N TRP A 47 -24.69 35.51 11.56
CA TRP A 47 -24.10 34.79 10.41
C TRP A 47 -23.94 33.33 10.82
N GLN A 48 -24.44 32.44 10.00
CA GLN A 48 -24.27 31.02 10.17
C GLN A 48 -22.92 30.64 9.56
N LEU A 49 -22.11 29.90 10.34
CA LEU A 49 -20.82 29.39 9.94
C LEU A 49 -20.92 27.88 9.83
N SER A 50 -20.62 27.33 8.65
CA SER A 50 -20.43 25.90 8.40
C SER A 50 -19.02 25.64 7.91
N VAL A 51 -18.51 24.44 8.18
CA VAL A 51 -17.20 23.97 7.76
C VAL A 51 -17.40 22.68 6.99
N THR A 52 -16.92 22.65 5.75
CA THR A 52 -16.94 21.45 4.91
C THR A 52 -15.79 20.51 5.27
N THR A 53 -15.82 19.30 4.75
CA THR A 53 -14.73 18.33 4.91
C THR A 53 -13.52 18.66 4.05
N GLU A 54 -13.70 19.49 3.03
CA GLU A 54 -12.65 19.91 2.10
C GLU A 54 -11.94 21.16 2.62
N GLY A 55 -10.62 21.23 2.44
CA GLY A 55 -9.74 22.33 2.87
C GLY A 55 -8.72 21.93 3.93
N PRO A 56 -7.92 22.88 4.44
CA PRO A 56 -6.79 22.59 5.34
C PRO A 56 -7.24 21.94 6.64
N PRO A 57 -6.40 21.05 7.23
CA PRO A 57 -6.73 20.35 8.48
C PRO A 57 -6.92 21.28 9.67
N VAL A 58 -6.21 22.40 9.67
CA VAL A 58 -6.32 23.46 10.67
C VAL A 58 -6.98 24.68 10.04
N ILE A 59 -8.02 25.16 10.67
CA ILE A 59 -8.75 26.36 10.27
C ILE A 59 -8.15 27.54 11.03
N ALA A 60 -7.66 28.53 10.31
CA ALA A 60 -7.18 29.80 10.85
C ALA A 60 -7.66 30.94 9.93
N ALA A 61 -8.98 31.12 9.90
CA ALA A 61 -9.64 32.11 9.06
C ALA A 61 -9.88 33.42 9.79
N SER A 62 -9.90 34.51 9.05
CA SER A 62 -10.19 35.84 9.55
C SER A 62 -11.43 36.41 8.87
N LEU A 63 -12.48 36.63 9.66
CA LEU A 63 -13.74 37.19 9.20
C LEU A 63 -13.79 38.66 9.56
N SER A 64 -13.81 39.51 8.57
CA SER A 64 -13.81 40.96 8.72
C SER A 64 -15.15 41.57 8.33
N TYR A 65 -15.66 42.45 9.16
CA TYR A 65 -16.87 43.25 8.96
C TYR A 65 -16.44 44.71 8.84
N ASP A 66 -16.63 45.30 7.66
CA ASP A 66 -16.29 46.72 7.41
C ASP A 66 -17.53 47.60 7.53
N PHE A 67 -17.57 48.44 8.56
CA PHE A 67 -18.63 49.38 8.79
C PHE A 67 -18.24 50.77 8.28
N VAL A 68 -19.18 51.47 7.62
CA VAL A 68 -18.92 52.80 7.03
C VAL A 68 -18.41 53.79 8.08
N ALA A 69 -19.03 53.82 9.27
CA ALA A 69 -18.69 54.78 10.31
C ALA A 69 -17.72 54.25 11.37
N LEU A 70 -17.66 52.91 11.55
CA LEU A 70 -16.92 52.28 12.66
C LEU A 70 -15.62 51.62 12.23
N GLY A 71 -15.36 51.58 10.90
CA GLY A 71 -14.22 50.86 10.33
C GLY A 71 -14.33 49.34 10.46
N ARG A 72 -13.21 48.64 10.28
CA ARG A 72 -13.11 47.18 10.25
C ARG A 72 -13.16 46.57 11.65
N ARG A 73 -13.93 45.50 11.77
CA ARG A 73 -13.99 44.66 12.95
C ARG A 73 -13.72 43.20 12.52
N THR A 74 -12.72 42.57 13.12
CA THR A 74 -12.26 41.23 12.73
C THR A 74 -12.54 40.22 13.81
N VAL A 75 -13.01 39.05 13.39
CA VAL A 75 -13.22 37.87 14.23
C VAL A 75 -12.33 36.77 13.70
N THR A 76 -11.44 36.25 14.53
CA THR A 76 -10.62 35.09 14.18
C THR A 76 -11.41 33.81 14.40
N ILE A 77 -11.45 32.96 13.38
CA ILE A 77 -12.09 31.64 13.42
C ILE A 77 -10.96 30.60 13.45
N THR A 78 -10.84 29.91 14.56
CA THR A 78 -9.86 28.83 14.72
C THR A 78 -10.57 27.50 14.98
N GLY A 79 -10.00 26.44 14.47
CA GLY A 79 -10.54 25.09 14.66
C GLY A 79 -9.74 24.03 13.96
N ASN A 80 -10.03 22.79 14.27
CA ASN A 80 -9.47 21.63 13.57
C ASN A 80 -10.58 20.97 12.77
N ARG A 81 -10.34 20.76 11.47
CA ARG A 81 -11.24 20.00 10.61
C ARG A 81 -11.03 18.51 10.80
N MET A 82 -9.82 18.12 11.13
CA MET A 82 -9.36 16.76 11.30
C MET A 82 -8.47 16.69 12.55
N SER A 83 -8.57 15.62 13.33
CA SER A 83 -7.67 15.38 14.45
C SER A 83 -6.59 14.39 14.06
N ALA A 84 -5.38 14.56 14.56
CA ALA A 84 -4.33 13.57 14.39
C ALA A 84 -4.56 12.37 15.30
N TRP A 85 -4.28 11.18 14.80
CA TRP A 85 -4.08 10.01 15.65
C TRP A 85 -2.68 10.11 16.28
N MET A 86 -2.61 10.53 17.53
CA MET A 86 -1.34 10.91 18.18
C MET A 86 -0.63 9.77 18.93
N LEU A 87 -1.27 8.59 19.05
CA LEU A 87 -0.74 7.46 19.81
C LEU A 87 0.06 6.52 18.89
N PRO A 88 1.36 6.33 19.15
CA PRO A 88 2.19 5.45 18.36
C PRO A 88 1.90 3.97 18.66
N PRO A 89 2.28 3.06 17.76
CA PRO A 89 2.38 1.64 18.07
C PRO A 89 3.35 1.38 19.24
N ASP A 90 3.06 0.38 20.04
CA ASP A 90 3.96 -0.07 21.12
C ASP A 90 5.13 -0.94 20.61
N TRP A 91 5.08 -1.35 19.35
CA TRP A 91 6.07 -2.21 18.67
C TRP A 91 6.31 -3.57 19.35
N GLU A 92 5.45 -3.96 20.30
CA GLU A 92 5.47 -5.34 20.83
C GLU A 92 5.08 -6.35 19.74
N ARG A 93 4.25 -5.89 18.81
CA ARG A 93 3.87 -6.61 17.60
C ARG A 93 4.12 -5.72 16.37
N PRO A 94 4.39 -6.32 15.21
CA PRO A 94 4.50 -5.57 13.96
C PRO A 94 3.25 -4.74 13.68
N VAL A 95 3.42 -3.62 12.98
CA VAL A 95 2.31 -2.91 12.37
C VAL A 95 1.89 -3.64 11.11
N THR A 96 0.66 -4.12 11.05
CA THR A 96 0.11 -4.80 9.88
C THR A 96 -0.57 -3.81 8.97
N GLU A 97 -0.07 -3.68 7.74
CA GLU A 97 -0.68 -2.92 6.66
C GLU A 97 -1.38 -3.88 5.70
N THR A 98 -2.67 -3.68 5.45
CA THR A 98 -3.43 -4.46 4.49
C THR A 98 -3.69 -3.64 3.22
N LEU A 99 -3.33 -4.21 2.06
CA LEU A 99 -3.63 -3.69 0.74
C LEU A 99 -4.74 -4.56 0.13
N ALA A 100 -5.94 -4.01 -0.08
CA ALA A 100 -7.08 -4.76 -0.59
C ALA A 100 -7.53 -4.20 -1.94
N TRP A 101 -7.17 -4.88 -3.03
CA TRP A 101 -7.72 -4.65 -4.37
C TRP A 101 -9.11 -5.27 -4.52
N ALA A 102 -9.66 -5.24 -5.70
CA ALA A 102 -10.85 -5.98 -6.08
C ALA A 102 -10.77 -6.30 -7.57
N THR A 103 -10.82 -7.57 -7.90
CA THR A 103 -10.76 -8.06 -9.28
C THR A 103 -11.92 -9.01 -9.51
N ASP A 104 -12.72 -8.75 -10.53
CA ASP A 104 -13.66 -9.75 -11.04
C ASP A 104 -12.88 -10.74 -11.90
N VAL A 105 -12.93 -12.02 -11.53
CA VAL A 105 -12.26 -13.11 -12.24
C VAL A 105 -13.32 -14.07 -12.73
N GLN A 106 -13.51 -14.11 -14.03
CA GLN A 106 -14.41 -15.03 -14.70
C GLN A 106 -13.59 -16.19 -15.28
N GLN A 107 -13.78 -17.36 -14.75
CA GLN A 107 -13.04 -18.57 -15.17
C GLN A 107 -13.93 -19.48 -16.01
N SER A 108 -13.42 -19.88 -17.17
CA SER A 108 -14.06 -20.89 -18.00
C SER A 108 -13.80 -22.31 -17.45
N ILE A 109 -14.60 -23.27 -17.88
CA ILE A 109 -14.43 -24.70 -17.51
C ILE A 109 -13.05 -25.20 -17.91
N GLY A 110 -12.46 -24.74 -19.02
CA GLY A 110 -11.12 -25.10 -19.47
C GLY A 110 -9.97 -24.39 -18.74
N GLY A 111 -10.27 -23.58 -17.71
CA GLY A 111 -9.27 -22.86 -16.90
C GLY A 111 -8.80 -21.52 -17.48
N GLY A 112 -9.35 -21.06 -18.62
CA GLY A 112 -9.12 -19.72 -19.12
C GLY A 112 -9.79 -18.67 -18.25
N GLU A 113 -9.11 -17.55 -18.01
CA GLU A 113 -9.60 -16.48 -17.13
C GLU A 113 -9.73 -15.15 -17.87
N ALA A 114 -10.84 -14.45 -17.63
CA ALA A 114 -10.98 -13.02 -17.91
C ALA A 114 -10.93 -12.28 -16.56
N ARG A 115 -10.07 -11.26 -16.46
CA ARG A 115 -9.82 -10.52 -15.22
C ARG A 115 -10.08 -9.05 -15.42
N PHE A 116 -10.92 -8.48 -14.57
CA PHE A 116 -11.33 -7.08 -14.64
C PHE A 116 -11.00 -6.39 -13.31
N PRO A 117 -9.98 -5.53 -13.24
CA PRO A 117 -9.69 -4.77 -12.03
C PRO A 117 -10.82 -3.77 -11.77
N LEU A 118 -11.45 -3.86 -10.60
CA LEU A 118 -12.54 -2.99 -10.18
C LEU A 118 -12.04 -1.76 -9.40
N ARG A 119 -10.76 -1.75 -9.02
CA ARG A 119 -10.09 -0.64 -8.32
C ARG A 119 -8.71 -0.41 -8.91
N GLY A 120 -8.39 0.84 -9.22
CA GLY A 120 -7.06 1.24 -9.65
C GLY A 120 -6.05 1.27 -8.50
N SER A 121 -6.52 1.61 -7.28
CA SER A 121 -5.72 1.63 -6.06
C SER A 121 -6.36 0.75 -4.99
N PRO A 122 -5.56 0.13 -4.11
CA PRO A 122 -6.09 -0.71 -3.04
C PRO A 122 -6.78 0.13 -1.96
N ARG A 123 -7.74 -0.44 -1.26
CA ARG A 123 -8.12 0.04 0.07
C ARG A 123 -6.99 -0.33 1.03
N ARG A 124 -6.52 0.65 1.79
CA ARG A 124 -5.46 0.43 2.78
C ARG A 124 -6.02 0.51 4.19
N SER A 125 -5.55 -0.36 5.04
CA SER A 125 -5.80 -0.30 6.48
C SER A 125 -4.55 -0.66 7.25
N TRP A 126 -4.45 -0.14 8.47
CA TRP A 126 -3.36 -0.42 9.40
C TRP A 126 -3.93 -0.93 10.70
N GLU A 127 -3.32 -1.99 11.22
CA GLU A 127 -3.64 -2.57 12.51
C GLU A 127 -2.37 -2.59 13.37
N PHE A 128 -2.46 -2.09 14.59
CA PHE A 128 -1.35 -2.05 15.53
C PHE A 128 -1.83 -1.98 16.97
N SER A 129 -0.97 -2.43 17.89
CA SER A 129 -1.20 -2.33 19.33
C SER A 129 -0.72 -1.00 19.85
N VAL A 130 -1.44 -0.45 20.82
CA VAL A 130 -1.13 0.80 21.52
C VAL A 130 -1.09 0.51 23.01
N LEU A 131 -0.03 0.94 23.67
CA LEU A 131 0.09 0.98 25.11
C LEU A 131 0.01 2.43 25.57
N ALA A 132 -1.05 2.79 26.28
CA ALA A 132 -1.31 4.16 26.73
C ALA A 132 -1.20 4.25 28.24
N ASP A 133 -0.35 5.15 28.75
CA ASP A 133 -0.14 5.38 30.19
C ASP A 133 -0.71 6.74 30.60
N ARG A 134 -1.28 6.81 31.78
CA ARG A 134 -1.76 8.03 32.46
C ARG A 134 -2.51 8.99 31.53
N ARG A 135 -1.83 10.08 31.12
CA ARG A 135 -2.41 11.10 30.24
C ARG A 135 -2.79 10.55 28.88
N GLU A 136 -1.97 9.68 28.31
CA GLU A 136 -2.24 9.04 27.02
C GLU A 136 -3.52 8.21 27.05
N ARG A 137 -3.71 7.45 28.14
CA ARG A 137 -4.96 6.70 28.39
C ARG A 137 -6.16 7.63 28.43
N GLN A 138 -6.07 8.74 29.19
CA GLN A 138 -7.17 9.70 29.29
C GLN A 138 -7.48 10.34 27.91
N VAL A 139 -6.46 10.71 27.15
CA VAL A 139 -6.61 11.26 25.80
C VAL A 139 -7.29 10.25 24.89
N LEU A 140 -6.85 8.97 24.92
CA LEU A 140 -7.43 7.90 24.11
C LEU A 140 -8.92 7.69 24.44
N GLU A 141 -9.28 7.59 25.71
CA GLU A 141 -10.66 7.42 26.16
C GLU A 141 -11.56 8.58 25.68
N HIS A 142 -11.12 9.83 25.84
CA HIS A 142 -11.87 11.00 25.39
C HIS A 142 -11.95 11.08 23.86
N ALA A 143 -10.87 10.77 23.17
CA ALA A 143 -10.83 10.76 21.72
C ALA A 143 -11.79 9.70 21.15
N LEU A 144 -11.81 8.50 21.71
CA LEU A 144 -12.73 7.46 21.29
C LEU A 144 -14.19 7.79 21.64
N PHE A 145 -14.43 8.48 22.75
CA PHE A 145 -15.78 8.86 23.19
C PHE A 145 -16.46 9.84 22.22
N ASP A 146 -15.76 10.88 21.77
CA ASP A 146 -16.35 11.94 20.94
C ASP A 146 -15.96 11.85 19.45
N TRP A 147 -14.77 11.33 19.15
CA TRP A 147 -14.18 11.37 17.80
C TRP A 147 -14.11 10.03 17.08
N SER A 148 -14.52 8.92 17.68
CA SER A 148 -14.40 7.57 17.08
C SER A 148 -15.00 7.47 15.67
N ALA A 149 -16.12 8.14 15.40
CA ALA A 149 -16.79 8.12 14.10
C ALA A 149 -16.26 9.17 13.11
N ARG A 150 -15.33 10.02 13.53
CA ARG A 150 -14.79 11.10 12.70
C ARG A 150 -13.58 10.64 11.89
N THR A 151 -13.14 11.52 11.00
CA THR A 151 -11.96 11.31 10.20
C THR A 151 -10.71 11.75 10.94
N TRP A 152 -9.67 10.92 10.91
CA TRP A 152 -8.39 11.11 11.55
C TRP A 152 -7.30 11.35 10.50
N ALA A 153 -6.34 12.19 10.80
CA ALA A 153 -5.04 12.18 10.15
C ALA A 153 -4.21 11.07 10.82
N LEU A 154 -4.14 9.92 10.19
CA LEU A 154 -3.38 8.77 10.67
C LEU A 154 -1.93 8.88 10.22
N PRO A 155 -0.95 9.03 11.12
CA PRO A 155 0.45 8.91 10.77
C PRO A 155 0.78 7.48 10.33
N VAL A 156 1.52 7.35 9.26
CA VAL A 156 2.06 6.06 8.81
C VAL A 156 3.28 5.75 9.68
N TRP A 157 3.06 5.11 10.82
CA TRP A 157 4.06 4.91 11.86
C TRP A 157 5.26 4.08 11.43
N ASN A 158 5.10 3.24 10.44
CA ASN A 158 6.17 2.45 9.82
C ASN A 158 6.96 3.24 8.76
N ASP A 159 6.72 4.55 8.63
CA ASP A 159 7.33 5.40 7.59
C ASP A 159 7.95 6.67 8.14
N VAL A 160 8.38 6.63 9.40
CA VAL A 160 8.94 7.76 10.13
C VAL A 160 10.29 8.19 9.56
N SER A 161 10.54 9.49 9.58
CA SER A 161 11.87 10.11 9.43
C SER A 161 12.14 11.03 10.62
N TRP A 162 13.39 11.39 10.84
CA TRP A 162 13.80 12.26 11.94
C TRP A 162 14.44 13.53 11.41
N LEU A 163 14.13 14.67 12.03
CA LEU A 163 14.82 15.91 11.75
C LEU A 163 16.27 15.81 12.20
N GLN A 164 17.20 16.00 11.28
CA GLN A 164 18.63 16.02 11.57
C GLN A 164 19.05 17.35 12.22
N SER A 165 18.34 18.43 11.87
CA SER A 165 18.53 19.78 12.41
C SER A 165 17.21 20.37 12.87
N GLY A 166 17.26 21.34 13.77
CA GLY A 166 16.03 22.04 14.21
C GLY A 166 15.40 22.86 13.11
N LEU A 167 14.07 22.99 13.18
CA LEU A 167 13.28 23.88 12.34
C LEU A 167 12.91 25.14 13.12
N ALA A 168 13.13 26.31 12.52
CA ALA A 168 12.62 27.56 13.06
C ALA A 168 11.10 27.65 12.85
N LEU A 169 10.45 28.50 13.63
CA LEU A 169 9.07 28.90 13.42
C LEU A 169 8.91 29.52 12.02
N GLY A 170 7.85 29.20 11.31
CA GLY A 170 7.51 29.84 10.04
C GLY A 170 8.23 29.24 8.81
N VAL A 171 8.83 28.08 8.89
CA VAL A 171 9.50 27.43 7.75
C VAL A 171 8.47 26.78 6.82
N GLN A 172 8.71 26.87 5.51
CA GLN A 172 7.89 26.20 4.47
C GLN A 172 8.57 24.98 3.83
N SER A 173 9.73 24.56 4.35
CA SER A 173 10.42 23.37 3.85
C SER A 173 10.91 22.53 5.02
N ILE A 174 10.67 21.23 4.95
CA ILE A 174 11.11 20.26 5.96
C ILE A 174 12.11 19.31 5.29
N PRO A 175 13.38 19.27 5.74
CA PRO A 175 14.34 18.31 5.22
C PRO A 175 13.96 16.90 5.67
N VAL A 176 13.75 16.02 4.71
CA VAL A 176 13.40 14.60 4.93
C VAL A 176 14.23 13.74 3.99
N GLN A 177 15.00 12.83 4.57
CA GLN A 177 15.78 11.90 3.77
C GLN A 177 14.88 10.90 3.04
N ALA A 178 15.20 10.64 1.76
CA ALA A 178 14.48 9.70 0.91
C ALA A 178 12.95 9.93 0.90
N ALA A 179 12.52 11.20 0.85
CA ALA A 179 11.10 11.57 0.88
C ALA A 179 10.29 10.90 -0.24
N THR A 180 10.89 10.69 -1.42
CA THR A 180 10.28 10.03 -2.57
C THR A 180 10.07 8.51 -2.41
N LEU A 181 10.76 7.89 -1.46
CA LEU A 181 10.61 6.47 -1.12
C LEU A 181 9.63 6.24 0.04
N ARG A 182 9.04 7.31 0.55
CA ARG A 182 8.10 7.32 1.67
C ARG A 182 6.71 7.70 1.21
N ASP A 183 5.73 7.46 2.04
CA ASP A 183 4.30 7.61 1.72
C ASP A 183 3.80 9.07 1.74
N TYR A 184 4.70 10.05 1.54
CA TYR A 184 4.33 11.44 1.34
C TYR A 184 3.70 11.65 -0.03
N ARG A 185 2.82 12.65 -0.15
CA ARG A 185 2.19 13.03 -1.41
C ARG A 185 1.89 14.53 -1.45
N PRO A 186 1.95 15.16 -2.62
CA PRO A 186 1.43 16.52 -2.81
C PRO A 186 -0.07 16.56 -2.52
N GLY A 187 -0.52 17.61 -1.82
CA GLY A 187 -1.90 17.74 -1.35
C GLY A 187 -2.24 16.85 -0.15
N GLY A 188 -1.30 16.04 0.33
CA GLY A 188 -1.46 15.21 1.52
C GLY A 188 -0.99 15.91 2.79
N LEU A 189 -1.03 15.15 3.90
CA LEU A 189 -0.62 15.63 5.21
C LEU A 189 0.68 14.97 5.67
N ALA A 190 1.43 15.71 6.47
CA ALA A 190 2.53 15.19 7.27
C ALA A 190 2.35 15.63 8.73
N MET A 191 2.92 14.89 9.66
CA MET A 191 2.90 15.21 11.07
C MET A 191 4.33 15.36 11.59
N LEU A 192 4.59 16.50 12.22
CA LEU A 192 5.73 16.69 13.11
C LEU A 192 5.26 16.23 14.50
N TRP A 193 5.95 15.26 15.09
CA TRP A 193 5.50 14.63 16.33
C TRP A 193 6.62 14.47 17.33
N LYS A 194 6.37 14.85 18.56
CA LYS A 194 7.24 14.65 19.71
C LYS A 194 6.61 13.75 20.75
N ASP A 195 5.38 14.04 21.14
CA ASP A 195 4.55 13.30 22.08
C ASP A 195 3.06 13.56 21.81
N VAL A 196 2.18 12.88 22.54
CA VAL A 196 0.72 12.94 22.35
C VAL A 196 0.11 14.34 22.52
N THR A 197 0.84 15.26 23.14
CA THR A 197 0.39 16.65 23.38
C THR A 197 1.12 17.66 22.48
N THR A 198 2.23 17.25 21.89
CA THR A 198 3.13 18.13 21.14
C THR A 198 3.32 17.57 19.72
N TYR A 199 2.45 17.97 18.83
CA TYR A 199 2.49 17.62 17.41
C TYR A 199 1.91 18.74 16.55
N GLU A 200 2.22 18.72 15.29
CA GLU A 200 1.70 19.67 14.30
C GLU A 200 1.40 18.93 12.99
N LEU A 201 0.18 19.11 12.48
CA LEU A 201 -0.21 18.64 11.14
C LEU A 201 0.10 19.75 10.13
N VAL A 202 0.84 19.38 9.09
CA VAL A 202 1.22 20.27 7.99
C VAL A 202 0.75 19.70 6.66
N GLU A 203 0.36 20.57 5.74
CA GLU A 203 -0.05 20.19 4.40
C GLU A 203 1.17 20.24 3.46
N VAL A 204 1.40 19.14 2.73
CA VAL A 204 2.51 18.99 1.80
C VAL A 204 2.08 19.49 0.43
N SER A 205 2.71 20.56 -0.07
CA SER A 205 2.46 21.07 -1.43
C SER A 205 3.33 20.42 -2.50
N GLY A 206 4.51 19.91 -2.11
CA GLY A 206 5.43 19.24 -3.03
C GLY A 206 6.44 18.36 -2.30
N ILE A 207 7.02 17.42 -3.06
CA ILE A 207 8.06 16.49 -2.59
C ILE A 207 9.23 16.60 -3.56
N ASN A 208 10.42 16.73 -3.02
CA ASN A 208 11.67 16.71 -3.79
C ASN A 208 12.71 15.81 -3.12
N ALA A 209 13.89 15.69 -3.72
CA ALA A 209 14.96 14.84 -3.20
C ALA A 209 15.42 15.25 -1.79
N ASP A 210 15.34 16.55 -1.49
CA ASP A 210 15.84 17.14 -0.24
C ASP A 210 14.79 17.21 0.86
N GLY A 211 13.52 16.92 0.55
CA GLY A 211 12.45 16.92 1.55
C GLY A 211 11.08 17.36 1.05
N LEU A 212 10.31 17.95 1.96
CA LEU A 212 8.93 18.36 1.75
C LEU A 212 8.83 19.88 1.60
N GLN A 213 8.01 20.33 0.67
CA GLN A 213 7.52 21.69 0.60
C GLN A 213 6.13 21.76 1.24
N LEU A 214 5.89 22.78 2.03
CA LEU A 214 4.63 22.96 2.74
C LEU A 214 3.74 23.98 2.04
N ALA A 215 2.44 23.75 2.05
CA ALA A 215 1.46 24.73 1.57
C ALA A 215 1.41 25.98 2.47
N ARG A 216 1.72 25.80 3.76
CA ARG A 216 1.75 26.87 4.77
C ARG A 216 2.97 26.73 5.67
N PRO A 217 3.49 27.84 6.23
CA PRO A 217 4.58 27.80 7.19
C PRO A 217 4.23 27.02 8.45
N THR A 218 5.24 26.41 9.08
CA THR A 218 5.07 25.75 10.40
C THR A 218 4.64 26.76 11.46
N ALA A 219 3.70 26.35 12.29
CA ALA A 219 3.20 27.16 13.41
C ALA A 219 4.09 27.09 14.66
N ASN A 220 5.01 26.13 14.71
CA ASN A 220 5.92 25.89 15.84
C ASN A 220 7.37 25.72 15.37
N ALA A 221 8.31 25.96 16.30
CA ALA A 221 9.70 25.58 16.12
C ALA A 221 9.89 24.14 16.61
N TRP A 222 10.74 23.36 15.92
CA TRP A 222 10.95 21.95 16.20
C TRP A 222 12.43 21.64 16.44
N ALA A 223 12.71 20.83 17.45
CA ALA A 223 14.08 20.43 17.78
C ALA A 223 14.58 19.31 16.86
N PRO A 224 15.93 19.13 16.76
CA PRO A 224 16.49 17.93 16.15
C PRO A 224 15.94 16.67 16.82
N GLY A 225 15.81 15.57 16.06
CA GLY A 225 15.24 14.32 16.55
C GLY A 225 13.70 14.30 16.60
N THR A 226 13.01 15.37 16.21
CA THR A 226 11.55 15.35 16.01
C THR A 226 11.20 14.38 14.89
N ARG A 227 10.18 13.55 15.10
CA ARG A 227 9.67 12.63 14.10
C ARG A 227 8.83 13.37 13.06
N VAL A 228 9.05 13.03 11.79
CA VAL A 228 8.26 13.51 10.66
C VAL A 228 7.64 12.30 9.99
N LEU A 229 6.31 12.26 9.94
CA LEU A 229 5.55 11.12 9.44
C LEU A 229 4.61 11.55 8.31
N PRO A 230 4.53 10.80 7.22
CA PRO A 230 3.42 10.97 6.27
C PRO A 230 2.11 10.61 6.97
N CYS A 231 1.03 11.29 6.62
CA CYS A 231 -0.30 10.99 7.17
C CYS A 231 -1.28 10.63 6.09
N ARG A 232 -2.19 9.71 6.43
CA ARG A 232 -3.33 9.34 5.60
C ARG A 232 -4.62 9.73 6.30
N THR A 233 -5.59 10.16 5.52
CA THR A 233 -6.94 10.38 6.02
C THR A 233 -7.61 9.04 6.26
N ALA A 234 -7.96 8.73 7.50
CA ALA A 234 -8.45 7.42 7.89
C ALA A 234 -9.63 7.49 8.87
N ARG A 235 -10.35 6.39 9.02
CA ARG A 235 -11.37 6.17 10.04
C ARG A 235 -11.08 4.90 10.80
N ILE A 236 -11.52 4.86 12.05
CA ILE A 236 -11.51 3.63 12.84
C ILE A 236 -12.45 2.63 12.15
N ALA A 237 -11.89 1.48 11.75
CA ALA A 237 -12.62 0.46 10.99
C ALA A 237 -13.52 -0.39 11.91
N GLU A 238 -13.05 -0.63 13.13
CA GLU A 238 -13.72 -1.46 14.13
C GLU A 238 -13.61 -0.78 15.48
N THR A 239 -14.64 -0.92 16.34
CA THR A 239 -14.62 -0.35 17.70
C THR A 239 -13.47 -0.98 18.49
N PRO A 240 -12.45 -0.21 18.91
CA PRO A 240 -11.31 -0.77 19.63
C PRO A 240 -11.75 -1.29 21.00
N SER A 241 -11.25 -2.46 21.37
CA SER A 241 -11.36 -2.98 22.72
C SER A 241 -10.26 -2.37 23.60
N LEU A 242 -10.64 -1.83 24.75
CA LEU A 242 -9.73 -1.21 25.70
C LEU A 242 -9.49 -2.17 26.87
N GLU A 243 -8.31 -2.77 26.94
CA GLU A 243 -7.90 -3.63 28.04
C GLU A 243 -7.17 -2.81 29.11
N ARG A 244 -7.73 -2.74 30.28
CA ARG A 244 -7.14 -2.03 31.41
C ARG A 244 -6.16 -2.95 32.14
N VAL A 245 -4.87 -2.73 31.93
CA VAL A 245 -3.78 -3.51 32.57
C VAL A 245 -3.62 -3.10 34.04
N THR A 246 -3.69 -1.79 34.31
CA THR A 246 -3.72 -1.22 35.66
C THR A 246 -4.70 -0.06 35.67
N ASP A 247 -4.85 0.63 36.81
CA ASP A 247 -5.62 1.86 36.90
C ASP A 247 -5.07 3.01 36.03
N GLN A 248 -3.81 2.94 35.64
CA GLN A 248 -3.14 3.96 34.84
C GLN A 248 -2.78 3.52 33.43
N VAL A 249 -2.59 2.23 33.19
CA VAL A 249 -2.11 1.67 31.93
C VAL A 249 -3.24 0.92 31.20
N MET A 250 -3.37 1.20 29.92
CA MET A 250 -4.34 0.58 29.05
C MET A 250 -3.64 0.08 27.77
N ARG A 251 -4.06 -1.08 27.29
CA ARG A 251 -3.67 -1.64 25.99
C ARG A 251 -4.88 -1.69 25.06
N SER A 252 -4.66 -1.44 23.81
CA SER A 252 -5.68 -1.58 22.77
C SER A 252 -5.06 -1.98 21.45
N THR A 253 -5.75 -2.81 20.68
CA THR A 253 -5.45 -2.99 19.26
C THR A 253 -6.40 -2.11 18.48
N VAL A 254 -5.86 -1.27 17.61
CA VAL A 254 -6.61 -0.35 16.78
C VAL A 254 -6.45 -0.68 15.33
N ARG A 255 -7.55 -0.61 14.58
CA ARG A 255 -7.58 -0.77 13.14
C ARG A 255 -8.18 0.46 12.49
N LEU A 256 -7.39 1.11 11.64
CA LEU A 256 -7.80 2.31 10.91
C LEU A 256 -7.74 2.03 9.41
N ALA A 257 -8.79 2.42 8.69
CA ALA A 257 -8.89 2.28 7.25
C ALA A 257 -8.82 3.64 6.57
N ALA A 258 -8.00 3.76 5.53
CA ALA A 258 -7.92 4.97 4.72
C ALA A 258 -9.27 5.24 4.04
N VAL A 259 -9.69 6.51 4.05
CA VAL A 259 -10.89 7.01 3.37
C VAL A 259 -10.56 7.85 2.14
N GLU A 260 -9.33 7.80 1.71
CA GLU A 260 -8.79 8.46 0.52
C GLU A 260 -8.17 7.47 -0.44
N ILE A 261 -7.91 7.89 -1.66
CA ILE A 261 -7.19 7.10 -2.66
C ILE A 261 -5.72 7.01 -2.24
N CYS A 262 -5.21 5.78 -2.15
CA CYS A 262 -3.85 5.50 -1.73
C CYS A 262 -3.01 5.03 -2.91
N ASP A 263 -2.61 5.96 -3.78
CA ASP A 263 -1.78 5.67 -4.94
C ASP A 263 -0.33 5.45 -4.55
N TRP A 264 0.35 4.62 -5.34
CA TRP A 264 1.79 4.38 -5.30
C TRP A 264 2.28 4.08 -6.72
N PRO A 265 3.53 4.45 -7.08
CA PRO A 265 4.08 4.13 -8.38
C PRO A 265 4.09 2.62 -8.65
N ALA A 266 3.35 2.20 -9.68
CA ALA A 266 3.28 0.81 -10.12
C ALA A 266 4.41 0.54 -11.12
N VAL A 267 5.30 -0.41 -10.82
CA VAL A 267 6.45 -0.74 -11.67
C VAL A 267 6.47 -2.23 -11.96
N ALA A 268 6.42 -2.58 -13.25
CA ALA A 268 6.57 -3.95 -13.70
C ALA A 268 8.01 -4.44 -13.53
N PRO A 269 8.24 -5.75 -13.30
CA PRO A 269 9.57 -6.34 -13.45
C PRO A 269 10.18 -6.06 -14.84
N SER A 270 11.50 -5.87 -14.87
CA SER A 270 12.21 -5.46 -16.09
C SER A 270 12.42 -6.60 -17.08
N ALA A 271 12.61 -7.82 -16.58
CA ALA A 271 12.76 -9.01 -17.43
C ALA A 271 11.45 -9.38 -18.09
N VAL A 272 11.49 -9.63 -19.39
CA VAL A 272 10.31 -10.01 -20.19
C VAL A 272 10.58 -11.33 -20.88
N TYR A 273 9.63 -12.25 -20.79
CA TYR A 273 9.63 -13.50 -21.53
C TYR A 273 8.27 -13.70 -22.20
N ARG A 274 8.26 -13.98 -23.50
CA ARG A 274 7.05 -14.16 -24.32
C ARG A 274 6.01 -13.06 -24.08
N GLY A 275 6.43 -11.80 -24.09
CA GLY A 275 5.57 -10.64 -23.94
C GLY A 275 5.01 -10.39 -22.54
N ARG A 276 5.40 -11.18 -21.53
CA ARG A 276 4.98 -11.00 -20.14
C ARG A 276 6.19 -10.79 -19.22
N PRO A 277 6.08 -9.95 -18.19
CA PRO A 277 7.14 -9.78 -17.20
C PRO A 277 7.45 -11.08 -16.46
N VAL A 278 8.69 -11.19 -15.97
CA VAL A 278 9.15 -12.31 -15.13
C VAL A 278 9.41 -11.79 -13.72
N LEU A 279 8.99 -12.52 -12.72
CA LEU A 279 9.29 -12.22 -11.32
C LEU A 279 10.80 -12.39 -11.09
N GLU A 280 11.50 -11.26 -10.90
CA GLU A 280 12.96 -11.24 -10.69
C GLU A 280 13.31 -11.26 -9.18
N GLN A 281 12.39 -10.80 -8.35
CA GLN A 281 12.60 -10.72 -6.91
C GLN A 281 12.55 -12.14 -6.31
N ARG A 282 13.73 -12.61 -5.90
CA ARG A 282 13.86 -13.93 -5.29
C ARG A 282 13.20 -13.93 -3.91
N PRO A 283 12.41 -14.96 -3.57
CA PRO A 283 11.88 -15.11 -2.23
C PRO A 283 12.97 -15.47 -1.21
N ASP A 284 12.71 -15.18 0.05
CA ASP A 284 13.59 -15.57 1.13
C ASP A 284 13.59 -17.07 1.34
N LEU A 285 14.78 -17.65 1.52
CA LEU A 285 14.95 -19.09 1.68
C LEU A 285 14.85 -19.54 3.15
N ASP A 286 14.81 -18.61 4.09
CA ASP A 286 14.65 -18.91 5.53
C ASP A 286 13.23 -19.33 5.89
N GLN A 287 12.27 -19.05 5.00
CA GLN A 287 10.89 -19.50 5.14
C GLN A 287 10.56 -20.61 4.15
N ALA A 288 9.86 -21.63 4.64
CA ALA A 288 9.40 -22.73 3.79
C ALA A 288 8.49 -22.19 2.67
N GLN A 289 8.91 -22.41 1.43
CA GLN A 289 8.09 -22.20 0.26
C GLN A 289 7.16 -23.39 0.09
N THR A 290 5.89 -23.13 -0.16
CA THR A 290 4.92 -24.19 -0.41
C THR A 290 4.50 -24.17 -1.87
N ALA A 291 4.39 -25.35 -2.47
CA ALA A 291 3.82 -25.54 -3.78
C ALA A 291 2.71 -26.60 -3.70
N GLU A 292 1.56 -26.25 -4.23
CA GLU A 292 0.40 -27.16 -4.32
C GLU A 292 0.02 -27.34 -5.79
N PHE A 293 -0.51 -28.51 -6.12
CA PHE A 293 -0.94 -28.82 -7.48
C PHE A 293 -2.46 -29.07 -7.46
N GLY A 294 -3.21 -27.97 -7.59
CA GLY A 294 -4.67 -28.01 -7.61
C GLY A 294 -5.20 -28.62 -8.92
N ARG A 295 -6.24 -29.43 -8.84
CA ARG A 295 -6.97 -29.96 -10.00
C ARG A 295 -8.44 -29.59 -9.91
N GLN A 296 -9.04 -29.35 -11.06
CA GLN A 296 -10.47 -29.17 -11.16
C GLN A 296 -11.13 -30.52 -11.41
N LEU A 297 -11.51 -31.19 -10.33
CA LEU A 297 -12.14 -32.50 -10.37
C LEU A 297 -13.63 -32.36 -10.14
N VAL A 298 -14.42 -33.07 -10.95
CA VAL A 298 -15.84 -33.36 -10.66
C VAL A 298 -15.93 -34.76 -10.10
N VAL A 299 -16.32 -34.82 -8.83
CA VAL A 299 -16.48 -36.13 -8.13
C VAL A 299 -17.96 -36.44 -8.06
N ILE A 300 -18.34 -37.55 -8.64
CA ILE A 300 -19.71 -38.10 -8.59
C ILE A 300 -19.69 -39.32 -7.68
N ASP A 301 -20.22 -39.15 -6.50
CA ASP A 301 -20.36 -40.21 -5.49
C ASP A 301 -21.85 -40.38 -5.17
N GLY A 302 -22.37 -41.59 -5.48
CA GLY A 302 -23.76 -41.95 -5.23
C GLY A 302 -23.95 -42.79 -3.98
N ASP A 303 -22.92 -42.99 -3.15
CA ASP A 303 -22.89 -43.83 -1.94
C ASP A 303 -23.24 -45.34 -2.14
N ILE A 304 -23.45 -45.76 -3.37
CA ILE A 304 -23.90 -47.12 -3.73
C ILE A 304 -22.96 -47.88 -4.68
N GLY A 305 -21.84 -47.25 -5.07
CA GLY A 305 -20.87 -47.82 -6.02
C GLY A 305 -19.52 -47.13 -6.00
N PRO A 306 -18.62 -47.49 -6.94
CA PRO A 306 -17.35 -46.79 -7.07
C PRO A 306 -17.57 -45.31 -7.41
N VAL A 307 -16.76 -44.46 -6.81
CA VAL A 307 -16.74 -43.02 -7.09
C VAL A 307 -16.26 -42.80 -8.52
N ALA A 308 -16.98 -42.02 -9.31
CA ALA A 308 -16.54 -41.56 -10.61
C ALA A 308 -15.87 -40.18 -10.45
N VAL A 309 -14.69 -40.03 -11.06
CA VAL A 309 -13.94 -38.78 -11.03
C VAL A 309 -13.67 -38.34 -12.46
N ASP A 310 -14.11 -37.13 -12.79
CA ASP A 310 -13.80 -36.48 -14.06
C ASP A 310 -12.79 -35.33 -13.84
N ASP A 311 -11.68 -35.40 -14.54
CA ASP A 311 -10.62 -34.37 -14.49
C ASP A 311 -10.75 -33.47 -15.72
N ILE A 312 -11.49 -32.37 -15.57
CA ILE A 312 -11.86 -31.47 -16.67
C ILE A 312 -10.63 -30.89 -17.38
N THR A 313 -9.58 -30.54 -16.63
CA THR A 313 -8.38 -29.88 -17.17
C THR A 313 -7.30 -30.85 -17.61
N GLY A 314 -7.35 -32.11 -17.19
CA GLY A 314 -6.35 -33.14 -17.47
C GLY A 314 -4.97 -32.88 -16.87
N LYS A 315 -4.81 -31.78 -16.13
CA LYS A 315 -3.55 -31.34 -15.52
C LYS A 315 -3.80 -30.50 -14.27
N ALA A 316 -2.80 -30.44 -13.39
CA ALA A 316 -2.84 -29.59 -12.21
C ALA A 316 -2.33 -28.19 -12.51
N TRP A 317 -2.84 -27.23 -11.75
CA TRP A 317 -2.33 -25.85 -11.74
C TRP A 317 -1.50 -25.63 -10.48
N PRO A 318 -0.26 -25.15 -10.61
CA PRO A 318 0.56 -24.87 -9.44
C PRO A 318 0.05 -23.63 -8.71
N LEU A 319 -0.05 -23.75 -7.38
CA LEU A 319 -0.17 -22.64 -6.45
C LEU A 319 1.14 -22.57 -5.67
N GLN A 320 1.85 -21.45 -5.80
CA GLN A 320 3.17 -21.26 -5.18
C GLN A 320 3.11 -20.12 -4.17
N SER A 321 3.60 -20.34 -2.95
CA SER A 321 3.68 -19.33 -1.91
C SER A 321 5.10 -18.80 -1.79
N HIS A 322 5.26 -17.48 -1.89
CA HIS A 322 6.53 -16.77 -1.76
C HIS A 322 6.48 -15.80 -0.60
N ALA A 323 7.58 -15.70 0.14
CA ALA A 323 7.76 -14.75 1.21
C ALA A 323 8.97 -13.86 0.92
N TRP A 324 8.85 -12.59 1.27
CA TRP A 324 9.94 -11.62 1.19
C TRP A 324 10.06 -10.86 2.50
N GLN A 325 11.29 -10.63 2.90
CA GLN A 325 11.65 -9.66 3.93
C GLN A 325 12.46 -8.55 3.27
N THR A 326 12.02 -7.34 3.42
CA THR A 326 12.72 -6.16 2.89
C THR A 326 13.65 -5.59 3.94
N TRP A 327 14.82 -5.13 3.47
CA TRP A 327 15.83 -4.47 4.28
C TRP A 327 16.11 -3.09 3.69
N GLY A 328 15.53 -2.07 4.30
CA GLY A 328 15.70 -0.70 3.84
C GLY A 328 14.58 -0.19 2.93
N ARG A 329 14.53 1.13 2.79
CA ARG A 329 13.46 1.86 2.12
C ARG A 329 13.35 1.56 0.63
N THR A 330 14.48 1.36 -0.03
CA THR A 330 14.50 1.05 -1.47
C THR A 330 13.85 -0.28 -1.77
N GLU A 331 14.19 -1.33 -1.02
CA GLU A 331 13.60 -2.65 -1.22
C GLU A 331 12.11 -2.65 -0.89
N GLN A 332 11.71 -1.99 0.19
CA GLN A 332 10.31 -1.84 0.57
C GLN A 332 9.51 -1.09 -0.52
N ALA A 333 10.06 0.01 -1.05
CA ALA A 333 9.42 0.76 -2.12
C ALA A 333 9.29 -0.07 -3.40
N ASN A 334 10.32 -0.84 -3.76
CA ASN A 334 10.30 -1.74 -4.92
C ASN A 334 9.27 -2.86 -4.76
N LEU A 335 9.21 -3.51 -3.58
CA LEU A 335 8.19 -4.51 -3.30
C LEU A 335 6.78 -3.91 -3.38
N ARG A 336 6.57 -2.74 -2.80
CA ARG A 336 5.29 -2.02 -2.89
C ARG A 336 4.93 -1.71 -4.34
N SER A 337 5.89 -1.22 -5.14
CA SER A 337 5.68 -0.93 -6.56
C SER A 337 5.31 -2.17 -7.38
N LEU A 338 5.91 -3.32 -7.08
CA LEU A 338 5.52 -4.60 -7.67
C LEU A 338 4.08 -4.99 -7.30
N LEU A 339 3.70 -4.89 -6.01
CA LEU A 339 2.35 -5.20 -5.55
C LEU A 339 1.30 -4.28 -6.20
N TYR A 340 1.61 -3.00 -6.36
CA TYR A 340 0.74 -2.06 -7.06
C TYR A 340 0.63 -2.33 -8.55
N TRP A 341 1.69 -2.83 -9.19
CA TRP A 341 1.62 -3.27 -10.57
C TRP A 341 0.78 -4.53 -10.74
N LEU A 342 0.86 -5.48 -9.80
CA LEU A 342 0.06 -6.71 -9.81
C LEU A 342 -1.43 -6.44 -9.66
N GLN A 343 -1.84 -5.39 -8.94
CA GLN A 343 -3.24 -5.00 -8.70
C GLN A 343 -4.10 -6.18 -8.18
N GLY A 344 -3.61 -6.90 -7.18
CA GLY A 344 -4.27 -8.11 -6.72
C GLY A 344 -4.24 -9.21 -7.78
N ARG A 345 -5.39 -9.78 -8.10
CA ARG A 345 -5.51 -10.88 -9.07
C ARG A 345 -5.52 -10.44 -10.55
N ALA A 346 -5.31 -9.14 -10.84
CA ALA A 346 -5.52 -8.62 -12.19
C ALA A 346 -4.34 -8.92 -13.14
N ALA A 347 -3.12 -8.59 -12.76
CA ALA A 347 -1.95 -8.77 -13.62
C ALA A 347 -1.35 -10.19 -13.50
N ALA A 348 -0.78 -10.66 -14.60
CA ALA A 348 -0.09 -11.94 -14.67
C ALA A 348 1.37 -11.75 -15.04
N LEU A 349 2.24 -12.59 -14.48
CA LEU A 349 3.66 -12.63 -14.76
C LEU A 349 4.18 -14.05 -14.70
N TRP A 350 5.36 -14.29 -15.28
CA TRP A 350 6.06 -15.55 -15.13
C TRP A 350 6.67 -15.66 -13.74
N VAL A 351 6.31 -16.71 -13.01
CA VAL A 351 6.78 -16.98 -11.66
C VAL A 351 7.67 -18.22 -11.69
N PRO A 352 8.98 -18.08 -11.40
CA PRO A 352 9.87 -19.21 -11.23
C PRO A 352 9.54 -19.99 -9.94
N SER A 353 9.80 -21.30 -9.95
CA SER A 353 9.73 -22.13 -8.74
C SER A 353 10.81 -21.79 -7.73
N TRP A 354 11.92 -21.18 -8.19
CA TRP A 354 13.14 -20.90 -7.43
C TRP A 354 13.78 -22.17 -6.80
N ALA A 355 13.29 -23.35 -7.22
CA ALA A 355 13.85 -24.63 -6.86
C ALA A 355 14.84 -25.12 -7.93
N ASP A 356 15.73 -26.01 -7.54
CA ASP A 356 16.58 -26.73 -8.47
C ASP A 356 15.78 -27.93 -9.01
N ASP A 357 14.95 -27.62 -10.01
CA ASP A 357 14.00 -28.60 -10.56
C ASP A 357 14.65 -29.58 -11.52
N LEU A 358 15.76 -29.19 -12.17
CA LEU A 358 16.47 -29.99 -13.18
C LEU A 358 17.98 -29.81 -13.02
N GLU A 359 18.72 -30.91 -13.10
CA GLU A 359 20.19 -30.92 -13.05
C GLU A 359 20.76 -31.18 -14.45
N LEU A 360 21.56 -30.24 -15.00
CA LEU A 360 22.27 -30.43 -16.25
C LEU A 360 23.44 -31.44 -16.04
N VAL A 361 23.43 -32.54 -16.75
CA VAL A 361 24.47 -33.60 -16.60
C VAL A 361 25.50 -33.63 -17.73
N GLU A 362 25.17 -33.07 -18.90
CA GLU A 362 26.09 -33.00 -20.04
C GLU A 362 26.25 -31.55 -20.52
N PRO A 363 27.47 -31.14 -20.96
CA PRO A 363 27.66 -29.82 -21.56
C PRO A 363 26.80 -29.62 -22.81
N ALA A 364 26.18 -28.44 -22.95
CA ALA A 364 25.47 -28.07 -24.17
C ALA A 364 26.19 -26.99 -24.94
N LEU A 365 26.30 -27.17 -26.27
CA LEU A 365 26.98 -26.24 -27.16
C LEU A 365 26.13 -24.95 -27.35
N THR A 366 26.80 -23.87 -27.71
CA THR A 366 26.18 -22.57 -28.01
C THR A 366 25.07 -22.66 -29.05
N THR A 367 25.25 -23.52 -30.06
CA THR A 367 24.30 -23.72 -31.18
C THR A 367 23.23 -24.78 -30.87
N SER A 368 23.37 -25.51 -29.77
CA SER A 368 22.38 -26.52 -29.36
C SER A 368 21.13 -25.86 -28.82
N SER A 369 19.98 -26.42 -29.16
CA SER A 369 18.67 -26.13 -28.54
C SER A 369 18.21 -27.24 -27.61
N GLY A 370 19.06 -28.23 -27.31
CA GLY A 370 18.75 -29.33 -26.39
C GLY A 370 19.71 -29.38 -25.22
N ILE A 371 19.21 -29.88 -24.10
CA ILE A 371 19.96 -30.16 -22.87
C ILE A 371 19.72 -31.59 -22.42
N VAL A 372 20.76 -32.23 -21.85
CA VAL A 372 20.66 -33.52 -21.19
C VAL A 372 20.65 -33.28 -19.69
N VAL A 373 19.56 -33.70 -19.04
CA VAL A 373 19.36 -33.54 -17.57
C VAL A 373 19.31 -34.90 -16.90
N ALA A 374 19.59 -34.91 -15.59
CA ALA A 374 19.34 -36.09 -14.77
C ALA A 374 17.86 -36.45 -14.85
N TRP A 375 17.56 -37.76 -14.80
CA TRP A 375 16.19 -38.22 -14.93
C TRP A 375 15.30 -37.63 -13.81
N ALA A 376 14.34 -36.82 -14.20
CA ALA A 376 13.36 -36.15 -13.34
C ALA A 376 11.92 -36.50 -13.69
N GLY A 377 11.71 -37.43 -14.64
CA GLY A 377 10.40 -37.87 -15.08
C GLY A 377 9.66 -36.90 -15.99
N VAL A 378 10.36 -35.95 -16.59
CA VAL A 378 9.79 -34.90 -17.45
C VAL A 378 9.10 -35.53 -18.67
N ALA A 379 9.77 -36.46 -19.35
CA ALA A 379 9.24 -37.17 -20.51
C ALA A 379 7.99 -37.99 -20.15
N ARG A 380 8.01 -38.65 -18.99
CA ARG A 380 6.95 -39.55 -18.56
C ARG A 380 5.72 -38.84 -18.03
N PHE A 381 5.90 -37.82 -17.18
CA PHE A 381 4.83 -37.17 -16.43
C PHE A 381 4.56 -35.74 -16.88
N GLY A 382 5.60 -34.95 -17.21
CA GLY A 382 5.47 -33.54 -17.57
C GLY A 382 4.96 -33.33 -19.00
N ARG A 383 5.48 -34.07 -19.95
CA ARG A 383 5.07 -34.10 -21.37
C ARG A 383 4.99 -32.71 -22.02
N ALA A 384 5.86 -31.77 -21.64
CA ALA A 384 5.85 -30.39 -22.09
C ALA A 384 4.48 -29.66 -21.98
N GLN A 385 3.65 -30.06 -21.03
CA GLN A 385 2.36 -29.43 -20.79
C GLN A 385 2.52 -28.09 -20.05
N SER A 386 1.55 -27.19 -20.21
CA SER A 386 1.50 -25.93 -19.46
C SER A 386 1.68 -26.15 -17.96
N GLY A 387 2.47 -25.31 -17.30
CA GLY A 387 2.89 -25.49 -15.91
C GLY A 387 4.17 -26.33 -15.72
N ARG A 388 4.64 -27.03 -16.76
CA ARG A 388 5.91 -27.77 -16.84
C ARG A 388 6.53 -27.65 -18.26
N ARG A 389 6.47 -26.43 -18.80
CA ARG A 389 6.88 -26.14 -20.19
C ARG A 389 7.93 -25.05 -20.30
N HIS A 390 8.03 -24.16 -19.31
CA HIS A 390 8.90 -23.01 -19.37
C HIS A 390 9.97 -23.10 -18.29
N LEU A 391 11.20 -22.79 -18.69
CA LEU A 391 12.40 -22.92 -17.87
C LEU A 391 13.09 -21.58 -17.70
N ARG A 392 13.59 -21.34 -16.52
CA ARG A 392 14.55 -20.30 -16.18
C ARG A 392 15.86 -20.95 -15.81
N ILE A 393 16.89 -20.73 -16.61
CA ILE A 393 18.24 -21.26 -16.41
C ILE A 393 19.11 -20.11 -15.91
N GLU A 394 19.56 -20.19 -14.68
CA GLU A 394 20.42 -19.20 -14.03
C GLU A 394 21.85 -19.71 -13.92
N LEU A 395 22.80 -18.90 -14.36
CA LEU A 395 24.22 -19.21 -14.26
C LEU A 395 24.84 -18.51 -13.04
N PHE A 396 25.93 -19.06 -12.52
CA PHE A 396 26.73 -18.40 -11.47
C PHE A 396 27.27 -17.02 -11.87
N SER A 397 27.39 -16.76 -13.18
CA SER A 397 27.75 -15.43 -13.70
C SER A 397 26.66 -14.36 -13.50
N GLY A 398 25.44 -14.76 -13.06
CA GLY A 398 24.26 -13.90 -12.98
C GLY A 398 23.45 -13.82 -14.29
N GLN A 399 23.95 -14.42 -15.39
CA GLN A 399 23.18 -14.47 -16.63
C GLN A 399 22.00 -15.44 -16.49
N VAL A 400 20.85 -15.04 -17.05
CA VAL A 400 19.60 -15.83 -17.01
C VAL A 400 19.13 -16.07 -18.44
N LEU A 401 18.76 -17.32 -18.73
CA LEU A 401 18.13 -17.72 -19.98
C LEU A 401 16.69 -18.19 -19.70
N TYR A 402 15.78 -17.78 -20.55
CA TYR A 402 14.39 -18.27 -20.55
C TYR A 402 14.16 -19.13 -21.78
N ARG A 403 13.61 -20.34 -21.59
CA ARG A 403 13.42 -21.31 -22.66
C ARG A 403 12.07 -22.01 -22.53
N GLN A 404 11.53 -22.40 -23.67
CA GLN A 404 10.36 -23.26 -23.74
C GLN A 404 10.78 -24.69 -24.06
N LEU A 405 10.29 -25.63 -23.29
CA LEU A 405 10.39 -27.06 -23.59
C LEU A 405 9.41 -27.41 -24.71
N ILE A 406 9.93 -28.00 -25.78
CA ILE A 406 9.15 -28.47 -26.93
C ILE A 406 8.84 -29.94 -26.77
N GLU A 407 9.86 -30.76 -26.44
CA GLU A 407 9.76 -32.20 -26.33
C GLU A 407 10.74 -32.71 -25.26
N ALA A 408 10.38 -33.79 -24.61
CA ALA A 408 11.22 -34.52 -23.67
C ALA A 408 11.27 -36.00 -24.03
N THR A 409 12.48 -36.59 -24.01
CA THR A 409 12.71 -38.00 -24.34
C THR A 409 13.60 -38.65 -23.30
N GLU A 410 13.20 -39.83 -22.77
CA GLU A 410 14.03 -40.64 -21.89
C GLU A 410 15.19 -41.22 -22.71
N LEU A 411 16.45 -40.94 -22.36
CA LEU A 411 17.61 -41.54 -22.96
C LEU A 411 17.98 -42.91 -22.36
N ASP A 412 17.97 -42.91 -21.02
CA ASP A 412 18.21 -44.10 -20.19
C ASP A 412 17.57 -43.88 -18.78
N PRO A 413 17.67 -44.83 -17.85
CA PRO A 413 17.04 -44.72 -16.52
C PRO A 413 17.61 -43.56 -15.67
N GLN A 414 18.71 -42.95 -16.04
CA GLN A 414 19.37 -41.88 -15.31
C GLN A 414 19.31 -40.51 -16.04
N ARG A 415 18.94 -40.48 -17.33
CA ARG A 415 19.03 -39.25 -18.13
C ARG A 415 17.84 -39.05 -19.05
N GLU A 416 17.47 -37.80 -19.23
CA GLU A 416 16.47 -37.33 -20.18
C GLU A 416 17.05 -36.25 -21.09
N PHE A 417 16.64 -36.24 -22.36
CA PHE A 417 16.92 -35.18 -23.30
C PHE A 417 15.70 -34.25 -23.39
N LEU A 418 15.96 -32.96 -23.24
CA LEU A 418 14.97 -31.90 -23.36
C LEU A 418 15.23 -31.03 -24.54
N GLN A 419 14.37 -31.06 -25.55
CA GLN A 419 14.41 -30.20 -26.72
C GLN A 419 13.78 -28.83 -26.37
N LEU A 420 14.51 -27.75 -26.51
CA LEU A 420 14.10 -26.40 -26.27
C LEU A 420 13.80 -25.65 -27.56
N ASP A 421 13.06 -24.52 -27.43
CA ASP A 421 12.58 -23.72 -28.57
C ASP A 421 13.64 -23.05 -29.38
N VAL A 422 14.74 -22.59 -28.76
CA VAL A 422 15.81 -21.86 -29.44
C VAL A 422 17.20 -22.28 -28.92
N PRO A 423 18.26 -22.09 -29.72
CA PRO A 423 19.63 -22.34 -29.28
C PRO A 423 20.01 -21.53 -28.04
N HIS A 424 20.92 -22.06 -27.23
CA HIS A 424 21.33 -21.44 -25.98
C HIS A 424 22.01 -20.08 -26.17
N GLY A 425 22.72 -19.87 -27.28
CA GLY A 425 23.49 -18.66 -27.54
C GLY A 425 24.79 -18.56 -26.73
N ILE A 426 24.96 -19.41 -25.74
CA ILE A 426 26.14 -19.58 -24.89
C ILE A 426 26.37 -21.07 -24.65
N ALA A 427 27.63 -21.46 -24.35
CA ALA A 427 27.92 -22.83 -23.94
C ALA A 427 27.48 -23.03 -22.48
N LEU A 428 26.69 -24.07 -22.23
CA LEU A 428 26.25 -24.43 -20.89
C LEU A 428 27.14 -25.56 -20.37
N GLN A 429 27.79 -25.29 -19.24
CA GLN A 429 28.54 -26.29 -18.49
C GLN A 429 27.79 -26.63 -17.22
N PRO A 430 27.70 -27.91 -16.82
CA PRO A 430 27.04 -28.27 -15.54
C PRO A 430 27.52 -27.44 -14.34
N SER A 431 28.83 -27.22 -14.26
CA SER A 431 29.45 -26.43 -13.18
C SER A 431 29.17 -24.93 -13.26
N ALA A 432 28.68 -24.42 -14.38
CA ALA A 432 28.33 -23.00 -14.53
C ALA A 432 26.87 -22.72 -14.21
N ILE A 433 26.03 -23.74 -14.14
CA ILE A 433 24.61 -23.62 -13.80
C ILE A 433 24.46 -23.47 -12.30
N ARG A 434 23.75 -22.43 -11.91
CA ARG A 434 23.34 -22.20 -10.51
C ARG A 434 22.03 -22.89 -10.20
N LEU A 435 21.05 -22.79 -11.14
CA LEU A 435 19.69 -23.24 -10.92
C LEU A 435 18.95 -23.40 -12.24
N ILE A 436 18.22 -24.48 -12.42
CA ILE A 436 17.23 -24.65 -13.50
C ILE A 436 15.85 -24.79 -12.87
N SER A 437 15.02 -23.76 -12.99
CA SER A 437 13.71 -23.71 -12.38
C SER A 437 12.59 -23.75 -13.41
N TRP A 438 11.51 -24.43 -13.09
CA TRP A 438 10.27 -24.27 -13.85
C TRP A 438 9.70 -22.85 -13.67
N MET A 439 9.09 -22.35 -14.73
CA MET A 439 8.29 -21.12 -14.67
C MET A 439 6.84 -21.41 -15.03
N VAL A 440 5.94 -20.75 -14.35
CA VAL A 440 4.51 -20.78 -14.66
C VAL A 440 4.00 -19.35 -14.83
N LEU A 441 3.15 -19.13 -15.83
CA LEU A 441 2.41 -17.88 -15.90
C LEU A 441 1.37 -17.88 -14.79
N ALA A 442 1.45 -16.92 -13.88
CA ALA A 442 0.64 -16.89 -12.68
C ALA A 442 0.19 -15.47 -12.32
N ARG A 443 -0.84 -15.37 -11.52
CA ARG A 443 -1.32 -14.15 -10.86
C ARG A 443 -1.36 -14.35 -9.36
N LEU A 444 -1.53 -13.28 -8.60
CA LEU A 444 -1.83 -13.43 -7.17
C LEU A 444 -3.11 -14.26 -6.96
N SER A 445 -3.11 -15.10 -5.96
CA SER A 445 -4.28 -15.92 -5.59
C SER A 445 -5.35 -15.11 -4.86
N SER A 446 -4.97 -13.98 -4.24
CA SER A 446 -5.83 -13.10 -3.45
C SER A 446 -5.73 -11.64 -3.90
N ASP A 447 -6.83 -10.90 -3.77
CA ASP A 447 -6.85 -9.45 -3.92
C ASP A 447 -6.36 -8.72 -2.65
N THR A 448 -6.16 -9.45 -1.56
CA THR A 448 -5.68 -8.88 -0.29
C THR A 448 -4.26 -9.34 -0.04
N VAL A 449 -3.39 -8.38 0.25
CA VAL A 449 -1.98 -8.59 0.62
C VAL A 449 -1.72 -7.89 1.94
N GLU A 450 -1.04 -8.57 2.84
CA GLU A 450 -0.63 -8.04 4.14
C GLU A 450 0.89 -7.83 4.17
N LEU A 451 1.27 -6.68 4.72
CA LEU A 451 2.65 -6.28 4.98
C LEU A 451 2.81 -6.12 6.49
N SER A 452 3.69 -6.92 7.09
CA SER A 452 4.05 -6.80 8.50
C SER A 452 5.29 -5.94 8.63
N HIS A 453 5.16 -4.74 9.20
CA HIS A 453 6.27 -3.80 9.41
C HIS A 453 6.88 -4.00 10.78
N GLU A 454 8.16 -4.40 10.82
CA GLU A 454 8.86 -4.74 12.05
C GLU A 454 9.52 -3.51 12.71
N THR A 455 9.73 -2.44 11.93
CA THR A 455 10.40 -1.21 12.40
C THR A 455 9.67 0.04 11.96
N ASP A 456 9.93 1.14 12.64
CA ASP A 456 9.29 2.43 12.40
C ASP A 456 9.90 3.22 11.21
N GLY A 457 11.21 3.23 11.06
CA GLY A 457 11.89 4.13 10.12
C GLY A 457 12.69 3.46 9.02
N GLU A 458 13.13 2.23 9.21
CA GLU A 458 14.18 1.63 8.39
C GLU A 458 13.65 0.83 7.18
N GLY A 459 12.36 0.54 7.14
CA GLY A 459 11.74 -0.17 6.02
C GLY A 459 11.93 -1.68 6.08
N VAL A 460 12.02 -2.24 7.29
CA VAL A 460 12.00 -3.69 7.50
C VAL A 460 10.55 -4.14 7.51
N ALA A 461 10.17 -4.90 6.50
CA ALA A 461 8.82 -5.42 6.36
C ALA A 461 8.84 -6.84 5.81
N ARG A 462 7.85 -7.63 6.20
CA ARG A 462 7.60 -8.98 5.68
C ARG A 462 6.32 -9.00 4.89
N CYS A 463 6.35 -9.75 3.79
CA CYS A 463 5.19 -9.97 2.93
C CYS A 463 5.16 -11.42 2.50
N ARG A 464 3.99 -12.06 2.59
CA ARG A 464 3.77 -13.40 2.03
C ARG A 464 2.61 -13.35 1.07
N VAL A 465 2.81 -13.86 -0.13
CA VAL A 465 1.78 -13.94 -1.17
C VAL A 465 1.80 -15.32 -1.83
N SER A 466 0.68 -15.71 -2.40
CA SER A 466 0.58 -16.93 -3.20
C SER A 466 0.23 -16.57 -4.64
N PHE A 467 0.87 -17.26 -5.58
CA PHE A 467 0.66 -17.14 -7.01
C PHE A 467 -0.08 -18.36 -7.54
N ALA A 468 -1.20 -18.14 -8.20
CA ALA A 468 -1.99 -19.20 -8.84
C ALA A 468 -1.68 -19.25 -10.34
N GLY A 469 -1.29 -20.41 -10.85
CA GLY A 469 -0.98 -20.62 -12.25
C GLY A 469 -2.18 -20.44 -13.17
N ILE A 470 -1.96 -19.85 -14.35
CA ILE A 470 -2.95 -19.55 -15.38
C ILE A 470 -2.53 -20.27 -16.66
N GLY A 471 -2.67 -21.57 -16.68
CA GLY A 471 -2.07 -22.34 -17.76
C GLY A 471 -2.77 -22.27 -19.11
N ALA A 472 -3.99 -21.78 -19.21
CA ALA A 472 -4.64 -21.57 -20.50
C ALA A 472 -4.01 -20.42 -21.30
N GLU A 473 -3.43 -19.43 -20.61
CA GLU A 473 -2.76 -18.27 -21.22
C GLU A 473 -1.28 -18.51 -21.56
N GLU A 474 -0.68 -19.63 -21.12
CA GLU A 474 0.71 -19.96 -21.45
C GLU A 474 0.93 -20.28 -22.93
N SER A 475 -0.14 -20.62 -23.65
CA SER A 475 -0.09 -21.05 -25.04
C SER A 475 -0.20 -19.91 -26.06
N GLU A 476 -0.53 -18.71 -25.64
CA GLU A 476 -0.59 -17.55 -26.53
C GLU A 476 0.76 -16.83 -26.58
N PRO A 477 1.23 -16.45 -27.82
CA PRO A 477 2.48 -15.72 -28.01
C PRO A 477 2.41 -14.27 -27.55
#